data_bd7ea20cf650999cea0b924de3f0d798
#
_entry.id   bd7ea20cf650999cea0b924de3f0d798
#
_cell.length_a   1.000
_cell.length_b   1.000
_cell.length_c   1.000
_cell.angle_alpha   90.00
_cell.angle_beta   90.00
_cell.angle_gamma   90.00
#
_symmetry.space_group_name_H-M   'P 1'
#
loop_
_entity.id
_entity.type
_entity.pdbx_description
1 polymer ?
#
loop_
_entity_poly.entity_id
_entity_poly.type
_entity_poly.pdbx_seq_one_letter_code
_entity_poly.pdbx_strand_id
1 'polypeptide(L)'
;MYPAYSKLKLAQNALQHWHSRKVVRNAILVDLASVKLKILVIGGGRMGNAFIEGLSHSADNQIHVVEPISSVKEKLKNDFGAVVSNYDDPEKQMGEIIPLCEYVLICVKPQVFNKIKKTLKNFLSDNQIVISIMAGISTDNLCQGLGIKNVIRVMPNTPGQIGKGISVWYKKIKIDTKFEEGINNILSALGEFEEVYEEEIIDKATAISGSGPGYIFYFMESMLKSCKEIGIDENLSKKLIIKTFLGSAELAKFSEKDFEELKKEVTSPNGTTEAGLKTMTENNLENAIILGIKSAYKRARELNND
;
A
#
# COMPACT_ATOMS: atom_id res chain seq x y z
N MET A 1 -24.91 43.70 -13.98
CA MET A 1 -24.18 43.71 -12.70
C MET A 1 -23.74 42.30 -12.38
N TYR A 2 -22.46 42.08 -12.15
CA TYR A 2 -21.63 40.92 -12.47
C TYR A 2 -21.90 39.61 -11.73
N PRO A 3 -21.85 38.42 -12.39
CA PRO A 3 -21.89 37.08 -11.76
C PRO A 3 -20.54 36.63 -11.17
N ALA A 4 -19.49 37.46 -11.22
CA ALA A 4 -18.15 37.10 -10.77
C ALA A 4 -17.99 37.06 -9.23
N TYR A 5 -18.81 37.81 -8.49
CA TYR A 5 -18.71 37.93 -7.03
C TYR A 5 -19.21 36.70 -6.28
N SER A 6 -20.17 35.95 -6.82
CA SER A 6 -20.70 34.72 -6.21
C SER A 6 -19.73 33.53 -6.33
N LYS A 7 -18.99 33.45 -7.43
CA LYS A 7 -17.99 32.41 -7.64
C LYS A 7 -16.73 32.57 -6.76
N LEU A 8 -16.34 33.82 -6.48
CA LEU A 8 -15.22 34.09 -5.58
C LEU A 8 -15.55 33.73 -4.11
N LYS A 9 -16.79 33.96 -3.69
CA LYS A 9 -17.25 33.64 -2.33
C LYS A 9 -17.39 32.13 -2.12
N LEU A 10 -17.81 31.37 -3.15
CA LEU A 10 -17.83 29.91 -3.13
C LEU A 10 -16.42 29.31 -3.11
N ALA A 11 -15.49 29.89 -3.87
CA ALA A 11 -14.10 29.45 -3.86
C ALA A 11 -13.39 29.76 -2.52
N GLN A 12 -13.68 30.90 -1.91
CA GLN A 12 -13.16 31.26 -0.58
C GLN A 12 -13.74 30.36 0.53
N ASN A 13 -15.02 30.02 0.48
CA ASN A 13 -15.64 29.09 1.42
C ASN A 13 -15.12 27.67 1.24
N ALA A 14 -14.86 27.23 -0.01
CA ALA A 14 -14.25 25.93 -0.30
C ALA A 14 -12.79 25.87 0.20
N LEU A 15 -12.01 26.96 0.06
CA LEU A 15 -10.65 27.09 0.59
C LEU A 15 -10.61 27.13 2.12
N GLN A 16 -11.55 27.81 2.78
CA GLN A 16 -11.67 27.78 4.24
C GLN A 16 -12.08 26.41 4.77
N HIS A 17 -12.99 25.70 4.08
CA HIS A 17 -13.35 24.32 4.41
C HIS A 17 -12.19 23.35 4.15
N TRP A 18 -11.39 23.59 3.11
CA TRP A 18 -10.21 22.78 2.81
C TRP A 18 -9.10 23.00 3.86
N HIS A 19 -8.84 24.24 4.28
CA HIS A 19 -7.90 24.56 5.35
C HIS A 19 -8.36 24.01 6.71
N SER A 20 -9.63 24.12 7.05
CA SER A 20 -10.15 23.58 8.32
C SER A 20 -10.09 22.05 8.37
N ARG A 21 -10.39 21.35 7.25
CA ARG A 21 -10.23 19.90 7.16
C ARG A 21 -8.76 19.46 7.21
N LYS A 22 -7.83 20.24 6.63
CA LYS A 22 -6.40 19.96 6.71
C LYS A 22 -5.84 20.22 8.12
N VAL A 23 -6.31 21.25 8.79
CA VAL A 23 -5.97 21.54 10.19
C VAL A 23 -6.58 20.50 11.13
N VAL A 24 -7.82 20.10 10.93
CA VAL A 24 -8.47 19.03 11.71
C VAL A 24 -7.80 17.67 11.45
N ARG A 25 -7.40 17.38 10.21
CA ARG A 25 -6.66 16.13 9.88
C ARG A 25 -5.25 16.13 10.50
N ASN A 26 -4.57 17.26 10.50
CA ASN A 26 -3.27 17.40 11.20
C ASN A 26 -3.43 17.44 12.73
N ALA A 27 -4.51 18.00 13.26
CA ALA A 27 -4.81 17.99 14.69
C ALA A 27 -5.21 16.59 15.18
N ILE A 28 -5.95 15.82 14.39
CA ILE A 28 -6.28 14.41 14.69
C ILE A 28 -5.02 13.52 14.64
N LEU A 29 -4.03 13.86 13.78
CA LEU A 29 -2.73 13.18 13.75
C LEU A 29 -1.79 13.57 14.90
N VAL A 30 -2.07 14.66 15.60
CA VAL A 30 -1.24 15.15 16.73
C VAL A 30 -1.76 14.69 18.09
N ASP A 31 -3.00 14.22 18.19
CA ASP A 31 -3.63 13.83 19.47
C ASP A 31 -3.88 12.32 19.63
N LEU A 32 -3.37 11.50 18.72
CA LEU A 32 -3.15 10.07 19.01
C LEU A 32 -1.94 10.00 19.95
N ALA A 33 -2.20 9.90 21.25
CA ALA A 33 -1.18 9.54 22.23
C ALA A 33 -0.35 8.41 21.62
N SER A 34 0.94 8.63 21.40
CA SER A 34 1.78 7.69 20.66
C SER A 34 1.88 6.40 21.46
N VAL A 35 1.08 5.41 21.08
CA VAL A 35 1.23 4.08 21.64
C VAL A 35 2.61 3.59 21.27
N LYS A 36 3.43 3.31 22.29
CA LYS A 36 4.75 2.74 22.09
C LYS A 36 4.62 1.33 21.55
N LEU A 37 4.86 1.15 20.28
CA LEU A 37 4.78 -0.15 19.62
C LEU A 37 6.13 -0.87 19.72
N LYS A 38 6.08 -2.16 20.05
CA LYS A 38 7.23 -3.08 19.97
C LYS A 38 7.02 -4.00 18.78
N ILE A 39 7.76 -3.75 17.73
CA ILE A 39 7.53 -4.35 16.42
C ILE A 39 8.78 -5.10 15.97
N LEU A 40 8.59 -6.32 15.47
CA LEU A 40 9.59 -7.04 14.70
C LEU A 40 9.21 -7.04 13.23
N VAL A 41 10.08 -6.56 12.37
CA VAL A 41 9.93 -6.66 10.91
C VAL A 41 10.89 -7.75 10.39
N ILE A 42 10.32 -8.79 9.77
CA ILE A 42 11.06 -9.89 9.16
C ILE A 42 11.10 -9.67 7.66
N GLY A 43 12.28 -9.27 7.15
CA GLY A 43 12.51 -8.89 5.76
C GLY A 43 12.51 -7.38 5.53
N GLY A 44 13.68 -6.85 5.20
CA GLY A 44 13.93 -5.43 4.89
C GLY A 44 13.83 -5.10 3.39
N GLY A 45 13.11 -5.89 2.61
CA GLY A 45 12.85 -5.61 1.19
C GLY A 45 12.02 -4.34 0.99
N ARG A 46 11.57 -4.08 -0.24
CA ARG A 46 10.85 -2.81 -0.57
C ARG A 46 9.72 -2.47 0.39
N MET A 47 8.84 -3.42 0.67
CA MET A 47 7.67 -3.15 1.53
C MET A 47 8.03 -3.16 3.02
N GLY A 48 8.96 -4.05 3.45
CA GLY A 48 9.48 -4.02 4.83
C GLY A 48 10.16 -2.69 5.13
N ASN A 49 10.98 -2.18 4.20
CA ASN A 49 11.60 -0.86 4.30
C ASN A 49 10.56 0.27 4.41
N ALA A 50 9.49 0.20 3.60
CA ALA A 50 8.41 1.19 3.66
C ALA A 50 7.69 1.22 5.02
N PHE A 51 7.44 0.05 5.63
CA PHE A 51 6.91 -0.03 6.99
C PHE A 51 7.89 0.55 8.00
N ILE A 52 9.17 0.18 7.92
CA ILE A 52 10.21 0.67 8.83
C ILE A 52 10.28 2.20 8.76
N GLU A 53 10.34 2.76 7.54
CA GLU A 53 10.36 4.20 7.32
C GLU A 53 9.12 4.89 7.91
N GLY A 54 7.92 4.44 7.53
CA GLY A 54 6.69 5.03 8.03
C GLY A 54 6.53 4.94 9.55
N LEU A 55 6.93 3.83 10.15
CA LEU A 55 6.85 3.60 11.60
C LEU A 55 7.93 4.37 12.37
N SER A 56 9.08 4.66 11.77
CA SER A 56 10.17 5.41 12.41
C SER A 56 9.88 6.92 12.54
N HIS A 57 8.81 7.42 11.94
CA HIS A 57 8.36 8.80 12.20
C HIS A 57 7.87 9.01 13.63
N SER A 58 7.48 7.96 14.36
CA SER A 58 7.21 8.02 15.78
C SER A 58 8.44 7.58 16.57
N ALA A 59 9.02 8.49 17.36
CA ALA A 59 10.19 8.22 18.19
C ALA A 59 9.93 7.19 19.31
N ASP A 60 8.66 6.95 19.63
CA ASP A 60 8.27 6.02 20.70
C ASP A 60 8.25 4.55 20.23
N ASN A 61 8.24 4.30 18.92
CA ASN A 61 8.23 2.94 18.38
C ASN A 61 9.59 2.25 18.56
N GLN A 62 9.56 1.00 19.06
CA GLN A 62 10.72 0.11 19.09
C GLN A 62 10.62 -0.88 17.93
N ILE A 63 11.39 -0.63 16.89
CA ILE A 63 11.38 -1.43 15.66
C ILE A 63 12.64 -2.28 15.61
N HIS A 64 12.47 -3.59 15.65
CA HIS A 64 13.52 -4.55 15.39
C HIS A 64 13.39 -5.08 13.97
N VAL A 65 14.53 -5.34 13.31
CA VAL A 65 14.53 -5.84 11.94
C VAL A 65 15.40 -7.09 11.84
N VAL A 66 14.85 -8.16 11.28
CA VAL A 66 15.61 -9.34 10.87
C VAL A 66 15.74 -9.35 9.35
N GLU A 67 16.98 -9.19 8.87
CA GLU A 67 17.32 -9.18 7.45
C GLU A 67 18.67 -9.88 7.23
N PRO A 68 18.74 -11.00 6.50
CA PRO A 68 19.99 -11.74 6.33
C PRO A 68 20.95 -11.10 5.32
N ILE A 69 20.44 -10.29 4.37
CA ILE A 69 21.25 -9.74 3.28
C ILE A 69 22.04 -8.53 3.77
N SER A 70 23.39 -8.64 3.79
CA SER A 70 24.28 -7.61 4.35
C SER A 70 24.09 -6.24 3.74
N SER A 71 23.96 -6.14 2.40
CA SER A 71 23.76 -4.85 1.72
C SER A 71 22.42 -4.18 2.10
N VAL A 72 21.37 -4.97 2.39
CA VAL A 72 20.09 -4.46 2.87
C VAL A 72 20.20 -4.03 4.32
N LYS A 73 20.89 -4.82 5.17
CA LYS A 73 21.19 -4.44 6.57
C LYS A 73 21.93 -3.12 6.67
N GLU A 74 22.98 -2.94 5.88
CA GLU A 74 23.77 -1.71 5.85
C GLU A 74 22.91 -0.51 5.46
N LYS A 75 22.09 -0.66 4.42
CA LYS A 75 21.16 0.39 4.00
C LYS A 75 20.18 0.75 5.12
N LEU A 76 19.52 -0.23 5.71
CA LEU A 76 18.58 0.01 6.82
C LEU A 76 19.23 0.69 8.03
N LYS A 77 20.47 0.29 8.34
CA LYS A 77 21.25 0.90 9.41
C LYS A 77 21.62 2.36 9.13
N ASN A 78 22.00 2.65 7.88
CA ASN A 78 22.37 4.01 7.48
C ASN A 78 21.15 4.94 7.39
N ASP A 79 20.01 4.43 6.87
CA ASP A 79 18.80 5.22 6.69
C ASP A 79 18.02 5.44 8.01
N PHE A 80 18.04 4.44 8.91
CA PHE A 80 17.19 4.44 10.13
C PHE A 80 17.97 4.30 11.45
N GLY A 81 19.30 4.32 11.42
CA GLY A 81 20.16 4.46 12.59
C GLY A 81 20.17 3.25 13.54
N ALA A 82 19.37 3.27 14.59
CA ALA A 82 19.47 2.34 15.72
C ALA A 82 18.61 1.06 15.61
N VAL A 83 17.84 0.88 14.54
CA VAL A 83 16.77 -0.12 14.47
C VAL A 83 17.24 -1.51 14.03
N VAL A 84 18.40 -1.61 13.39
CA VAL A 84 18.87 -2.89 12.82
C VAL A 84 19.79 -3.59 13.80
N SER A 85 19.37 -4.76 14.29
CA SER A 85 20.20 -5.62 15.16
C SER A 85 21.39 -6.20 14.39
N ASN A 86 22.54 -6.24 15.04
CA ASN A 86 23.81 -6.73 14.49
C ASN A 86 23.99 -8.25 14.68
N TYR A 87 23.00 -9.06 14.38
CA TYR A 87 23.14 -10.51 14.51
C TYR A 87 23.48 -11.16 13.16
N ASP A 88 24.45 -12.04 13.17
CA ASP A 88 24.86 -12.80 11.97
C ASP A 88 23.96 -14.01 11.71
N ASP A 89 23.21 -14.45 12.72
CA ASP A 89 22.28 -15.58 12.64
C ASP A 89 20.81 -15.10 12.76
N PRO A 90 20.06 -15.03 11.65
CA PRO A 90 18.67 -14.58 11.66
C PRO A 90 17.73 -15.46 12.49
N GLU A 91 17.98 -16.76 12.61
CA GLU A 91 17.15 -17.67 13.41
C GLU A 91 17.31 -17.39 14.90
N LYS A 92 18.56 -17.26 15.36
CA LYS A 92 18.87 -16.90 16.75
C LYS A 92 18.30 -15.51 17.08
N GLN A 93 18.47 -14.57 16.17
CA GLN A 93 17.92 -13.21 16.31
C GLN A 93 16.40 -13.21 16.47
N MET A 94 15.66 -13.98 15.66
CA MET A 94 14.22 -14.12 15.81
C MET A 94 13.84 -14.67 17.17
N GLY A 95 14.54 -15.70 17.66
CA GLY A 95 14.29 -16.30 18.96
C GLY A 95 14.48 -15.35 20.15
N GLU A 96 15.44 -14.46 20.06
CA GLU A 96 15.72 -13.46 21.11
C GLU A 96 14.73 -12.30 21.09
N ILE A 97 14.26 -11.88 19.90
CA ILE A 97 13.49 -10.65 19.72
C ILE A 97 11.98 -10.88 19.74
N ILE A 98 11.48 -12.00 19.17
CA ILE A 98 10.03 -12.27 19.12
C ILE A 98 9.36 -12.13 20.50
N PRO A 99 9.90 -12.70 21.59
CA PRO A 99 9.28 -12.57 22.91
C PRO A 99 9.19 -11.14 23.45
N LEU A 100 9.98 -10.22 22.90
CA LEU A 100 10.03 -8.80 23.29
C LEU A 100 9.02 -7.95 22.52
N CYS A 101 8.47 -8.46 21.41
CA CYS A 101 7.61 -7.72 20.49
C CYS A 101 6.15 -8.14 20.64
N GLU A 102 5.24 -7.19 20.45
CA GLU A 102 3.79 -7.41 20.40
C GLU A 102 3.30 -7.66 18.98
N TYR A 103 4.01 -7.08 18.01
CA TYR A 103 3.66 -7.17 16.57
C TYR A 103 4.82 -7.77 15.80
N VAL A 104 4.52 -8.75 14.94
CA VAL A 104 5.50 -9.40 14.07
C VAL A 104 5.05 -9.25 12.62
N LEU A 105 5.74 -8.39 11.86
CA LEU A 105 5.46 -8.15 10.46
C LEU A 105 6.29 -9.10 9.60
N ILE A 106 5.61 -9.96 8.83
CA ILE A 106 6.25 -10.87 7.88
C ILE A 106 6.24 -10.24 6.50
N CYS A 107 7.40 -9.67 6.11
CA CYS A 107 7.60 -8.93 4.86
C CYS A 107 8.52 -9.67 3.87
N VAL A 108 8.69 -10.98 4.03
CA VAL A 108 9.48 -11.83 3.13
C VAL A 108 8.65 -12.37 1.97
N LYS A 109 9.33 -12.95 0.97
CA LYS A 109 8.63 -13.68 -0.09
C LYS A 109 8.09 -15.02 0.44
N PRO A 110 6.98 -15.56 -0.12
CA PRO A 110 6.39 -16.83 0.29
C PRO A 110 7.40 -18.00 0.38
N GLN A 111 8.33 -18.05 -0.58
CA GLN A 111 9.38 -19.09 -0.62
C GLN A 111 10.34 -19.02 0.58
N VAL A 112 10.57 -17.81 1.11
CA VAL A 112 11.40 -17.61 2.31
C VAL A 112 10.63 -18.00 3.56
N PHE A 113 9.33 -17.75 3.62
CA PHE A 113 8.48 -18.13 4.74
C PHE A 113 8.56 -19.62 5.06
N ASN A 114 8.54 -20.48 4.06
CA ASN A 114 8.68 -21.93 4.23
C ASN A 114 9.96 -22.35 4.97
N LYS A 115 11.02 -21.55 4.86
CA LYS A 115 12.30 -21.80 5.56
C LYS A 115 12.26 -21.35 7.00
N ILE A 116 11.58 -20.24 7.31
CA ILE A 116 11.59 -19.62 8.65
C ILE A 116 10.39 -19.97 9.52
N LYS A 117 9.30 -20.52 8.93
CA LYS A 117 8.05 -20.80 9.67
C LYS A 117 8.24 -21.71 10.89
N LYS A 118 9.16 -22.69 10.81
CA LYS A 118 9.46 -23.58 11.95
C LYS A 118 10.10 -22.80 13.11
N THR A 119 11.05 -21.94 12.81
CA THR A 119 11.69 -21.06 13.79
C THR A 119 10.65 -20.11 14.41
N LEU A 120 9.84 -19.47 13.59
CA LEU A 120 8.77 -18.59 14.07
C LEU A 120 7.81 -19.33 15.02
N LYS A 121 7.38 -20.53 14.64
CA LYS A 121 6.49 -21.37 15.46
C LYS A 121 7.04 -21.69 16.85
N ASN A 122 8.36 -21.80 16.98
CA ASN A 122 8.99 -22.12 18.27
C ASN A 122 8.97 -20.94 19.26
N PHE A 123 8.86 -19.72 18.78
CA PHE A 123 9.00 -18.50 19.61
C PHE A 123 7.73 -17.64 19.65
N LEU A 124 6.80 -17.81 18.70
CA LEU A 124 5.52 -17.12 18.70
C LEU A 124 4.58 -17.69 19.75
N SER A 125 3.74 -16.84 20.31
CA SER A 125 2.65 -17.18 21.22
C SER A 125 1.41 -16.35 20.92
N ASP A 126 0.28 -16.64 21.55
CA ASP A 126 -0.94 -15.86 21.42
C ASP A 126 -0.85 -14.44 22.02
N ASN A 127 0.31 -14.07 22.59
CA ASN A 127 0.59 -12.69 23.03
C ASN A 127 1.08 -11.78 21.89
N GLN A 128 1.35 -12.31 20.72
CA GLN A 128 1.75 -11.57 19.53
C GLN A 128 0.62 -11.49 18.50
N ILE A 129 0.64 -10.41 17.73
CA ILE A 129 -0.11 -10.30 16.48
C ILE A 129 0.87 -10.47 15.32
N VAL A 130 0.62 -11.46 14.47
CA VAL A 130 1.36 -11.61 13.21
C VAL A 130 0.63 -10.90 12.09
N ILE A 131 1.35 -10.01 11.42
CA ILE A 131 0.88 -9.24 10.25
C ILE A 131 1.65 -9.75 9.03
N SER A 132 0.97 -10.43 8.12
CA SER A 132 1.58 -10.96 6.90
C SER A 132 1.19 -10.14 5.68
N ILE A 133 2.19 -9.69 4.91
CA ILE A 133 1.99 -9.04 3.61
C ILE A 133 2.31 -9.97 2.43
N MET A 134 2.44 -11.26 2.68
CA MET A 134 2.78 -12.24 1.65
C MET A 134 1.58 -12.48 0.73
N ALA A 135 1.80 -12.34 -0.57
CA ALA A 135 0.83 -12.77 -1.57
C ALA A 135 0.72 -14.30 -1.57
N GLY A 136 -0.49 -14.82 -1.74
CA GLY A 136 -0.69 -16.26 -1.91
C GLY A 136 -0.50 -17.11 -0.65
N ILE A 137 -0.55 -16.53 0.56
CA ILE A 137 -0.55 -17.29 1.81
C ILE A 137 -1.79 -16.94 2.61
N SER A 138 -2.70 -17.88 2.75
CA SER A 138 -3.95 -17.68 3.49
C SER A 138 -3.74 -17.57 5.00
N THR A 139 -4.71 -16.98 5.69
CA THR A 139 -4.71 -16.93 7.17
C THR A 139 -4.70 -18.33 7.78
N ASP A 140 -5.36 -19.32 7.17
CA ASP A 140 -5.34 -20.71 7.61
C ASP A 140 -3.94 -21.30 7.51
N ASN A 141 -3.26 -21.12 6.38
CA ASN A 141 -1.88 -21.58 6.20
C ASN A 141 -0.92 -20.90 7.16
N LEU A 142 -1.12 -19.61 7.44
CA LEU A 142 -0.33 -18.88 8.44
C LEU A 142 -0.59 -19.41 9.85
N CYS A 143 -1.84 -19.54 10.28
CA CYS A 143 -2.20 -20.07 11.60
C CYS A 143 -1.64 -21.49 11.81
N GLN A 144 -1.82 -22.39 10.86
CA GLN A 144 -1.32 -23.75 10.92
C GLN A 144 0.21 -23.79 10.93
N GLY A 145 0.84 -23.01 10.05
CA GLY A 145 2.30 -22.97 9.94
C GLY A 145 3.00 -22.37 11.16
N LEU A 146 2.38 -21.36 11.78
CA LEU A 146 2.92 -20.63 12.92
C LEU A 146 2.46 -21.16 14.28
N GLY A 147 1.37 -21.93 14.32
CA GLY A 147 0.82 -22.48 15.57
C GLY A 147 0.12 -21.46 16.45
N ILE A 148 -0.29 -20.32 15.90
CA ILE A 148 -0.98 -19.24 16.62
C ILE A 148 -2.26 -18.84 15.88
N LYS A 149 -3.18 -18.14 16.57
CA LYS A 149 -4.47 -17.72 16.02
C LYS A 149 -4.51 -16.23 15.65
N ASN A 150 -3.70 -15.42 16.30
CA ASN A 150 -3.67 -13.97 16.12
C ASN A 150 -2.90 -13.57 14.87
N VAL A 151 -3.47 -13.84 13.72
CA VAL A 151 -2.88 -13.56 12.40
C VAL A 151 -3.79 -12.64 11.61
N ILE A 152 -3.23 -11.61 11.01
CA ILE A 152 -3.89 -10.79 10.00
C ILE A 152 -3.12 -10.87 8.67
N ARG A 153 -3.89 -10.93 7.60
CA ARG A 153 -3.36 -10.90 6.24
C ARG A 153 -3.58 -9.52 5.66
N VAL A 154 -2.55 -8.93 5.09
CA VAL A 154 -2.57 -7.58 4.55
C VAL A 154 -2.02 -7.61 3.13
N MET A 155 -2.68 -6.93 2.22
CA MET A 155 -2.19 -6.68 0.86
C MET A 155 -1.96 -5.19 0.67
N PRO A 156 -0.74 -4.70 0.86
CA PRO A 156 -0.36 -3.33 0.56
C PRO A 156 -0.02 -3.16 -0.92
N ASN A 157 0.28 -1.92 -1.32
CA ASN A 157 0.81 -1.63 -2.64
C ASN A 157 2.05 -0.72 -2.59
N THR A 158 2.77 -0.64 -3.72
CA THR A 158 4.06 0.06 -3.79
C THR A 158 4.02 1.57 -3.52
N PRO A 159 2.94 2.34 -3.78
CA PRO A 159 2.84 3.72 -3.34
C PRO A 159 2.94 3.92 -1.81
N GLY A 160 2.77 2.86 -1.03
CA GLY A 160 3.05 2.85 0.40
C GLY A 160 4.48 3.26 0.76
N GLN A 161 5.47 3.11 -0.16
CA GLN A 161 6.84 3.58 0.02
C GLN A 161 6.95 5.10 0.26
N ILE A 162 5.93 5.84 -0.08
CA ILE A 162 5.83 7.31 0.13
C ILE A 162 4.58 7.68 0.93
N GLY A 163 4.02 6.75 1.71
CA GLY A 163 2.82 6.97 2.52
C GLY A 163 1.54 7.26 1.71
N LYS A 164 1.50 6.87 0.43
CA LYS A 164 0.37 7.07 -0.50
C LYS A 164 -0.23 5.76 -0.97
N GLY A 165 0.01 4.69 -0.22
CA GLY A 165 -0.53 3.37 -0.51
C GLY A 165 -1.97 3.19 -0.06
N ILE A 166 -2.54 2.09 -0.51
CA ILE A 166 -3.76 1.50 0.04
C ILE A 166 -3.45 0.06 0.45
N SER A 167 -3.81 -0.31 1.65
CA SER A 167 -3.71 -1.67 2.16
C SER A 167 -5.09 -2.25 2.37
N VAL A 168 -5.34 -3.47 1.88
CA VAL A 168 -6.55 -4.23 2.23
C VAL A 168 -6.15 -5.31 3.21
N TRP A 169 -6.89 -5.48 4.32
CA TRP A 169 -6.53 -6.44 5.33
C TRP A 169 -7.71 -7.27 5.83
N TYR A 170 -7.40 -8.47 6.30
CA TYR A 170 -8.37 -9.46 6.76
C TYR A 170 -7.88 -10.14 8.04
N LYS A 171 -8.82 -10.43 8.95
CA LYS A 171 -8.63 -11.27 10.14
C LYS A 171 -9.70 -12.36 10.18
N LYS A 172 -9.30 -13.59 10.44
CA LYS A 172 -10.25 -14.71 10.53
C LYS A 172 -11.01 -14.74 11.86
N ILE A 173 -10.37 -14.29 12.93
CA ILE A 173 -10.94 -14.27 14.28
C ILE A 173 -10.96 -12.84 14.82
N LYS A 174 -11.83 -12.60 15.80
CA LYS A 174 -11.81 -11.34 16.53
C LYS A 174 -10.49 -11.22 17.30
N ILE A 175 -9.76 -10.14 17.06
CA ILE A 175 -8.54 -9.79 17.77
C ILE A 175 -8.91 -9.03 19.05
N ASP A 176 -8.14 -9.21 20.09
CA ASP A 176 -8.27 -8.45 21.35
C ASP A 176 -8.12 -6.94 21.05
N THR A 177 -9.04 -6.14 21.58
CA THR A 177 -9.11 -4.69 21.35
C THR A 177 -7.83 -3.96 21.76
N LYS A 178 -7.05 -4.51 22.69
CA LYS A 178 -5.73 -3.96 23.07
C LYS A 178 -4.74 -3.84 21.91
N PHE A 179 -4.93 -4.64 20.84
CA PHE A 179 -4.05 -4.62 19.66
C PHE A 179 -4.58 -3.73 18.51
N GLU A 180 -5.85 -3.31 18.55
CA GLU A 180 -6.48 -2.61 17.42
C GLU A 180 -5.77 -1.29 17.09
N GLU A 181 -5.41 -0.50 18.09
CA GLU A 181 -4.71 0.76 17.90
C GLU A 181 -3.33 0.56 17.26
N GLY A 182 -2.57 -0.44 17.71
CA GLY A 182 -1.27 -0.76 17.14
C GLY A 182 -1.36 -1.28 15.70
N ILE A 183 -2.37 -2.10 15.38
CA ILE A 183 -2.64 -2.55 14.01
C ILE A 183 -2.92 -1.33 13.11
N ASN A 184 -3.81 -0.43 13.55
CA ASN A 184 -4.14 0.78 12.80
C ASN A 184 -2.91 1.66 12.57
N ASN A 185 -2.07 1.86 13.58
CA ASN A 185 -0.82 2.61 13.47
C ASN A 185 0.16 1.96 12.48
N ILE A 186 0.29 0.63 12.52
CA ILE A 186 1.15 -0.11 11.60
C ILE A 186 0.64 0.02 10.16
N LEU A 187 -0.65 -0.18 9.93
CA LEU A 187 -1.22 -0.10 8.58
C LEU A 187 -1.18 1.32 8.01
N SER A 188 -1.42 2.34 8.85
CA SER A 188 -1.37 3.75 8.45
C SER A 188 0.03 4.23 8.04
N ALA A 189 1.09 3.51 8.44
CA ALA A 189 2.45 3.81 8.02
C ALA A 189 2.64 3.80 6.49
N LEU A 190 1.82 3.02 5.77
CA LEU A 190 1.85 2.95 4.30
C LEU A 190 0.83 3.86 3.61
N GLY A 191 -0.11 4.45 4.34
CA GLY A 191 -1.18 5.28 3.80
C GLY A 191 -2.58 4.87 4.28
N GLU A 192 -3.55 4.79 3.37
CA GLU A 192 -4.92 4.39 3.68
C GLU A 192 -5.02 2.85 3.80
N PHE A 193 -6.00 2.36 4.58
CA PHE A 193 -6.24 0.92 4.73
C PHE A 193 -7.72 0.63 4.95
N GLU A 194 -8.15 -0.57 4.49
CA GLU A 194 -9.53 -1.03 4.56
C GLU A 194 -9.60 -2.46 5.10
N GLU A 195 -10.46 -2.69 6.09
CA GLU A 195 -10.77 -4.03 6.58
C GLU A 195 -11.80 -4.70 5.68
N VAL A 196 -11.55 -5.97 5.34
CA VAL A 196 -12.51 -6.80 4.59
C VAL A 196 -12.93 -8.00 5.42
N TYR A 197 -14.16 -8.47 5.19
CA TYR A 197 -14.77 -9.54 5.98
C TYR A 197 -14.70 -10.91 5.30
N GLU A 198 -14.23 -10.96 4.05
CA GLU A 198 -14.01 -12.18 3.28
C GLU A 198 -12.56 -12.20 2.80
N GLU A 199 -11.82 -13.29 3.10
CA GLU A 199 -10.40 -13.38 2.75
C GLU A 199 -10.17 -13.33 1.23
N GLU A 200 -11.12 -13.83 0.44
CA GLU A 200 -11.04 -13.78 -1.03
C GLU A 200 -10.91 -12.34 -1.58
N ILE A 201 -11.40 -11.34 -0.85
CA ILE A 201 -11.26 -9.94 -1.25
C ILE A 201 -9.79 -9.52 -1.27
N ILE A 202 -8.92 -10.11 -0.43
CA ILE A 202 -7.46 -9.88 -0.47
C ILE A 202 -6.88 -10.29 -1.82
N ASP A 203 -7.31 -11.41 -2.40
CA ASP A 203 -6.81 -11.87 -3.71
C ASP A 203 -7.35 -11.00 -4.85
N LYS A 204 -8.60 -10.53 -4.75
CA LYS A 204 -9.18 -9.56 -5.67
C LYS A 204 -8.45 -8.22 -5.57
N ALA A 205 -8.17 -7.73 -4.37
CA ALA A 205 -7.40 -6.51 -4.13
C ALA A 205 -5.96 -6.64 -4.63
N THR A 206 -5.36 -7.83 -4.54
CA THR A 206 -4.03 -8.09 -5.10
C THR A 206 -4.00 -7.78 -6.60
N ALA A 207 -5.04 -8.19 -7.34
CA ALA A 207 -5.13 -7.93 -8.78
C ALA A 207 -5.40 -6.44 -9.10
N ILE A 208 -6.12 -5.72 -8.24
CA ILE A 208 -6.51 -4.32 -8.48
C ILE A 208 -5.47 -3.35 -7.92
N SER A 209 -5.26 -3.33 -6.61
CA SER A 209 -4.39 -2.35 -5.93
C SER A 209 -2.96 -2.84 -5.77
N GLY A 210 -2.74 -4.13 -5.55
CA GLY A 210 -1.41 -4.72 -5.43
C GLY A 210 -0.63 -4.67 -6.74
N SER A 211 -1.24 -5.14 -7.83
CA SER A 211 -0.67 -5.12 -9.19
C SER A 211 -0.88 -3.79 -9.92
N GLY A 212 -1.87 -3.01 -9.50
CA GLY A 212 -2.30 -1.77 -10.14
C GLY A 212 -1.19 -0.77 -10.45
N PRO A 213 -0.24 -0.51 -9.55
CA PRO A 213 0.89 0.37 -9.87
C PRO A 213 1.67 -0.07 -11.11
N GLY A 214 1.80 -1.38 -11.34
CA GLY A 214 2.43 -1.91 -12.56
C GLY A 214 1.65 -1.54 -13.83
N TYR A 215 0.31 -1.59 -13.78
CA TYR A 215 -0.54 -1.19 -14.92
C TYR A 215 -0.44 0.32 -15.18
N ILE A 216 -0.45 1.11 -14.13
CA ILE A 216 -0.30 2.57 -14.22
C ILE A 216 1.06 2.95 -14.83
N PHE A 217 2.16 2.32 -14.38
CA PHE A 217 3.47 2.58 -14.95
C PHE A 217 3.58 2.12 -16.42
N TYR A 218 2.95 0.99 -16.78
CA TYR A 218 2.88 0.55 -18.17
C TYR A 218 2.12 1.57 -19.06
N PHE A 219 1.03 2.13 -18.53
CA PHE A 219 0.27 3.17 -19.24
C PHE A 219 1.10 4.45 -19.39
N MET A 220 1.77 4.89 -18.31
CA MET A 220 2.68 6.06 -18.36
C MET A 220 3.83 5.85 -19.35
N GLU A 221 4.42 4.67 -19.41
CA GLU A 221 5.46 4.30 -20.37
C GLU A 221 4.95 4.39 -21.80
N SER A 222 3.75 3.87 -22.07
CA SER A 222 3.12 3.94 -23.39
C SER A 222 2.85 5.38 -23.83
N MET A 223 2.36 6.23 -22.92
CA MET A 223 2.19 7.66 -23.18
C MET A 223 3.54 8.35 -23.45
N LEU A 224 4.59 7.99 -22.74
CA LEU A 224 5.93 8.56 -22.96
C LEU A 224 6.46 8.22 -24.36
N LYS A 225 6.25 6.98 -24.82
CA LYS A 225 6.58 6.57 -26.19
C LYS A 225 5.81 7.42 -27.24
N SER A 226 4.51 7.61 -27.03
CA SER A 226 3.67 8.44 -27.92
C SER A 226 4.12 9.90 -27.92
N CYS A 227 4.48 10.47 -26.77
CA CYS A 227 5.03 11.83 -26.72
C CYS A 227 6.28 12.00 -27.60
N LYS A 228 7.16 10.99 -27.59
CA LYS A 228 8.35 11.00 -28.45
C LYS A 228 8.00 10.99 -29.93
N GLU A 229 7.00 10.20 -30.34
CA GLU A 229 6.55 10.11 -31.73
C GLU A 229 5.94 11.43 -32.24
N ILE A 230 5.25 12.18 -31.37
CA ILE A 230 4.67 13.48 -31.70
C ILE A 230 5.63 14.65 -31.43
N GLY A 231 6.89 14.39 -31.08
CA GLY A 231 7.96 15.39 -30.99
C GLY A 231 7.99 16.21 -29.70
N ILE A 232 7.43 15.70 -28.59
CA ILE A 232 7.50 16.39 -27.28
C ILE A 232 8.79 16.00 -26.57
N ASP A 233 9.49 16.98 -25.98
CA ASP A 233 10.67 16.77 -25.14
C ASP A 233 10.38 15.83 -23.97
N GLU A 234 11.36 14.98 -23.61
CA GLU A 234 11.20 13.92 -22.59
C GLU A 234 10.88 14.47 -21.19
N ASN A 235 11.51 15.59 -20.78
CA ASN A 235 11.28 16.15 -19.45
C ASN A 235 9.88 16.75 -19.35
N LEU A 236 9.44 17.45 -20.42
CA LEU A 236 8.09 17.98 -20.51
C LEU A 236 7.07 16.82 -20.52
N SER A 237 7.32 15.78 -21.31
CA SER A 237 6.46 14.58 -21.39
C SER A 237 6.27 13.93 -20.02
N LYS A 238 7.34 13.67 -19.28
CA LYS A 238 7.28 13.11 -17.92
C LYS A 238 6.44 13.98 -16.99
N LYS A 239 6.63 15.31 -17.04
CA LYS A 239 5.87 16.25 -16.21
C LYS A 239 4.38 16.25 -16.55
N LEU A 240 4.03 16.27 -17.83
CA LEU A 240 2.64 16.23 -18.30
C LEU A 240 1.96 14.94 -17.87
N ILE A 241 2.58 13.78 -18.13
CA ILE A 241 2.03 12.47 -17.80
C ILE A 241 1.78 12.35 -16.29
N ILE A 242 2.79 12.60 -15.46
CA ILE A 242 2.66 12.48 -14.00
C ILE A 242 1.55 13.41 -13.48
N LYS A 243 1.52 14.66 -13.92
CA LYS A 243 0.51 15.63 -13.45
C LYS A 243 -0.90 15.27 -13.91
N THR A 244 -1.04 14.71 -15.10
CA THR A 244 -2.34 14.23 -15.61
C THR A 244 -2.87 13.08 -14.76
N PHE A 245 -2.06 12.04 -14.47
CA PHE A 245 -2.49 10.94 -13.61
C PHE A 245 -2.85 11.40 -12.20
N LEU A 246 -1.97 12.18 -11.56
CA LEU A 246 -2.22 12.68 -10.21
C LEU A 246 -3.47 13.56 -10.16
N GLY A 247 -3.60 14.52 -11.07
CA GLY A 247 -4.73 15.44 -11.08
C GLY A 247 -6.06 14.74 -11.37
N SER A 248 -6.06 13.76 -12.29
CA SER A 248 -7.27 12.98 -12.60
C SER A 248 -7.70 12.11 -11.42
N ALA A 249 -6.75 11.46 -10.74
CA ALA A 249 -7.05 10.66 -9.55
C ALA A 249 -7.56 11.53 -8.38
N GLU A 250 -6.94 12.69 -8.17
CA GLU A 250 -7.40 13.65 -7.16
C GLU A 250 -8.80 14.20 -7.50
N LEU A 251 -9.05 14.55 -8.76
CA LEU A 251 -10.38 15.00 -9.21
C LEU A 251 -11.43 13.93 -8.96
N ALA A 252 -11.15 12.68 -9.30
CA ALA A 252 -12.05 11.55 -9.05
C ALA A 252 -12.32 11.35 -7.55
N LYS A 253 -11.29 11.50 -6.70
CA LYS A 253 -11.44 11.39 -5.23
C LYS A 253 -12.34 12.46 -4.62
N PHE A 254 -12.34 13.68 -5.18
CA PHE A 254 -13.13 14.80 -4.66
C PHE A 254 -14.47 15.00 -5.38
N SER A 255 -14.74 14.23 -6.42
CA SER A 255 -15.99 14.27 -7.16
C SER A 255 -17.00 13.26 -6.57
N GLU A 256 -18.29 13.61 -6.62
CA GLU A 256 -19.39 12.69 -6.37
C GLU A 256 -19.79 11.89 -7.62
N LYS A 257 -19.19 12.20 -8.77
CA LYS A 257 -19.48 11.59 -10.08
C LYS A 257 -18.72 10.28 -10.24
N ASP A 258 -19.32 9.33 -10.95
CA ASP A 258 -18.64 8.11 -11.33
C ASP A 258 -17.61 8.34 -12.44
N PHE A 259 -16.79 7.33 -12.73
CA PHE A 259 -15.72 7.44 -13.72
C PHE A 259 -16.25 7.63 -15.16
N GLU A 260 -17.46 7.15 -15.46
CA GLU A 260 -18.08 7.33 -16.76
C GLU A 260 -18.51 8.79 -16.96
N GLU A 261 -19.10 9.40 -15.94
CA GLU A 261 -19.50 10.81 -15.95
C GLU A 261 -18.29 11.73 -16.06
N LEU A 262 -17.22 11.46 -15.29
CA LEU A 262 -15.97 12.23 -15.37
C LEU A 262 -15.32 12.13 -16.78
N LYS A 263 -15.33 10.94 -17.37
CA LYS A 263 -14.88 10.72 -18.74
C LYS A 263 -15.70 11.54 -19.75
N LYS A 264 -17.02 11.55 -19.62
CA LYS A 264 -17.92 12.34 -20.51
C LYS A 264 -17.64 13.83 -20.42
N GLU A 265 -17.38 14.36 -19.24
CA GLU A 265 -17.12 15.80 -19.04
C GLU A 265 -15.88 16.31 -19.75
N VAL A 266 -14.86 15.46 -19.91
CA VAL A 266 -13.63 15.84 -20.65
C VAL A 266 -13.68 15.43 -22.12
N THR A 267 -14.82 14.89 -22.59
CA THR A 267 -15.01 14.40 -23.96
C THR A 267 -15.99 15.29 -24.71
N SER A 268 -15.48 16.37 -25.30
CA SER A 268 -16.31 17.25 -26.14
C SER A 268 -16.54 16.63 -27.54
N PRO A 269 -17.73 16.82 -28.14
CA PRO A 269 -18.02 16.37 -29.49
C PRO A 269 -17.01 16.90 -30.52
N ASN A 270 -16.49 16.00 -31.35
CA ASN A 270 -15.43 16.27 -32.33
C ASN A 270 -14.10 16.76 -31.71
N GLY A 271 -13.90 16.53 -30.41
CA GLY A 271 -12.69 16.92 -29.70
C GLY A 271 -11.56 15.90 -29.79
N THR A 272 -10.38 16.29 -29.33
CA THR A 272 -9.18 15.44 -29.29
C THR A 272 -9.35 14.23 -28.38
N THR A 273 -10.06 14.41 -27.27
CA THR A 273 -10.35 13.30 -26.32
C THR A 273 -11.25 12.25 -26.97
N GLU A 274 -12.30 12.68 -27.68
CA GLU A 274 -13.19 11.76 -28.40
C GLU A 274 -12.44 10.96 -29.45
N ALA A 275 -11.60 11.61 -30.27
CA ALA A 275 -10.80 10.94 -31.29
C ALA A 275 -9.83 9.92 -30.66
N GLY A 276 -9.16 10.26 -29.56
CA GLY A 276 -8.28 9.35 -28.84
C GLY A 276 -9.02 8.15 -28.26
N LEU A 277 -10.14 8.37 -27.55
CA LEU A 277 -10.94 7.30 -26.94
C LEU A 277 -11.53 6.37 -28.02
N LYS A 278 -11.97 6.90 -29.15
CA LYS A 278 -12.45 6.11 -30.29
C LYS A 278 -11.37 5.12 -30.75
N THR A 279 -10.17 5.62 -31.04
CA THR A 279 -9.04 4.76 -31.46
C THR A 279 -8.70 3.72 -30.42
N MET A 280 -8.66 4.06 -29.12
CA MET A 280 -8.40 3.10 -28.03
C MET A 280 -9.48 2.02 -27.97
N THR A 281 -10.75 2.38 -28.15
CA THR A 281 -11.88 1.43 -28.18
C THR A 281 -11.81 0.49 -29.38
N GLU A 282 -11.54 1.01 -30.56
CA GLU A 282 -11.37 0.23 -31.79
C GLU A 282 -10.20 -0.78 -31.69
N ASN A 283 -9.18 -0.45 -30.89
CA ASN A 283 -8.05 -1.34 -30.57
C ASN A 283 -8.24 -2.20 -29.31
N ASN A 284 -9.47 -2.34 -28.82
CA ASN A 284 -9.86 -3.22 -27.72
C ASN A 284 -9.13 -2.98 -26.39
N LEU A 285 -8.73 -1.73 -26.06
CA LEU A 285 -8.02 -1.41 -24.83
C LEU A 285 -8.80 -1.82 -23.57
N GLU A 286 -10.11 -1.57 -23.54
CA GLU A 286 -10.97 -1.96 -22.42
C GLU A 286 -10.90 -3.47 -22.13
N ASN A 287 -11.06 -4.29 -23.17
CA ASN A 287 -11.00 -5.74 -23.06
C ASN A 287 -9.60 -6.20 -22.59
N ALA A 288 -8.53 -5.58 -23.07
CA ALA A 288 -7.17 -5.88 -22.64
C ALA A 288 -6.98 -5.62 -21.13
N ILE A 289 -7.51 -4.52 -20.60
CA ILE A 289 -7.48 -4.18 -19.16
C ILE A 289 -8.26 -5.24 -18.37
N ILE A 290 -9.49 -5.56 -18.79
CA ILE A 290 -10.34 -6.55 -18.11
C ILE A 290 -9.65 -7.91 -18.05
N LEU A 291 -9.09 -8.38 -19.16
CA LEU A 291 -8.41 -9.68 -19.24
C LEU A 291 -7.12 -9.69 -18.41
N GLY A 292 -6.37 -8.59 -18.42
CA GLY A 292 -5.16 -8.43 -17.61
C GLY A 292 -5.45 -8.56 -16.12
N ILE A 293 -6.47 -7.86 -15.63
CA ILE A 293 -6.91 -7.92 -14.22
C ILE A 293 -7.41 -9.31 -13.86
N LYS A 294 -8.23 -9.95 -14.72
CA LYS A 294 -8.69 -11.33 -14.50
C LYS A 294 -7.54 -12.34 -14.43
N SER A 295 -6.52 -12.16 -15.26
CA SER A 295 -5.32 -13.00 -15.25
C SER A 295 -4.52 -12.82 -13.95
N ALA A 296 -4.37 -11.59 -13.48
CA ALA A 296 -3.71 -11.29 -12.20
C ALA A 296 -4.48 -11.89 -11.01
N TYR A 297 -5.81 -11.80 -11.01
CA TYR A 297 -6.64 -12.43 -9.99
C TYR A 297 -6.52 -13.96 -10.00
N LYS A 298 -6.56 -14.58 -11.19
CA LYS A 298 -6.33 -16.02 -11.33
C LYS A 298 -4.99 -16.43 -10.74
N ARG A 299 -3.92 -15.66 -11.05
CA ARG A 299 -2.58 -15.94 -10.51
C ARG A 299 -2.50 -15.75 -9.01
N ALA A 300 -3.16 -14.73 -8.45
CA ALA A 300 -3.22 -14.52 -7.01
C ALA A 300 -3.82 -15.73 -6.28
N ARG A 301 -4.86 -16.34 -6.84
CA ARG A 301 -5.48 -17.57 -6.30
C ARG A 301 -4.59 -18.81 -6.45
N GLU A 302 -3.89 -18.96 -7.58
CA GLU A 302 -2.94 -20.07 -7.77
C GLU A 302 -1.83 -20.06 -6.73
N LEU A 303 -1.30 -18.86 -6.39
CA LEU A 303 -0.28 -18.70 -5.37
C LEU A 303 -0.75 -19.11 -3.96
N ASN A 304 -2.05 -19.12 -3.68
CA ASN A 304 -2.61 -19.63 -2.41
C ASN A 304 -2.58 -21.16 -2.32
N ASN A 305 -2.44 -21.86 -3.45
CA ASN A 305 -2.49 -23.32 -3.52
C ASN A 305 -1.08 -23.94 -3.69
N ASP A 306 -0.06 -23.12 -3.98
CA ASP A 306 1.36 -23.50 -4.06
C ASP A 306 2.04 -23.43 -2.68
#